data_e16ea910da075fe9fa683e24ff6c2b78
#
_entry.id   e16ea910da075fe9fa683e24ff6c2b78
#
_cell.length_a   1.000
_cell.length_b   1.000
_cell.length_c   1.000
_cell.angle_alpha   90.00
_cell.angle_beta   90.00
_cell.angle_gamma   90.00
#
_symmetry.space_group_name_H-M   'P 1'
#
loop_
_entity.id
_entity.type
_entity.pdbx_description
1 polymer ?
#
loop_
_entity_poly.entity_id
_entity_poly.type
_entity_poly.pdbx_seq_one_letter_code
_entity_poly.pdbx_strand_id
1 'polypeptide(L)'
;MSNFDDIFESAPQTDEFDKEAWAAKKKAERDEVYALADATAEAVCADGGKFRDYLDVQAAFRNYSATNALLILATKPDARRLGDKDFWRDQGVYIKRQEFGRPIKIVESNGEYTRNDGSIGVSYNIKRVYDISQTTARTRTPQAVSHDARALLNALIYKRPAPVQSVDELPNGMNAVYDREQNAVFVRRGLSANDLFCGLSKALAQAELARTGEEYTEENTGFKAQCVSYILGKEFGVEVSGYAFETPADFLRTDDPQTIRAELTDIRDTAYDISARMMRSLEQSKAPRLSEQER
;
A
#
# COMPACT_ATOMS: atom_id res chain seq x y z
N MET A 1 53.10 -17.36 -46.82
CA MET A 1 52.94 -16.06 -46.19
C MET A 1 51.47 -15.94 -45.82
N SER A 2 51.15 -16.11 -44.55
CA SER A 2 49.80 -16.01 -44.06
C SER A 2 49.42 -14.52 -43.99
N ASN A 3 48.33 -14.16 -44.62
CA ASN A 3 47.90 -12.77 -44.74
C ASN A 3 47.38 -12.31 -43.38
N PHE A 4 48.06 -11.35 -42.75
CA PHE A 4 47.65 -10.76 -41.48
C PHE A 4 46.33 -10.00 -41.57
N ASP A 5 45.85 -9.68 -42.78
CA ASP A 5 44.61 -8.96 -43.01
C ASP A 5 43.34 -9.80 -42.68
N ASP A 6 43.40 -11.16 -42.81
CA ASP A 6 42.31 -12.05 -42.48
C ASP A 6 41.97 -12.10 -40.96
N ILE A 7 42.90 -11.59 -40.10
CA ILE A 7 42.68 -11.56 -38.65
C ILE A 7 41.88 -10.35 -38.25
N PHE A 8 41.87 -9.29 -39.03
CA PHE A 8 41.11 -8.05 -38.75
C PHE A 8 39.70 -8.06 -39.35
N GLU A 9 39.45 -8.89 -40.35
CA GLU A 9 38.12 -9.06 -40.93
C GLU A 9 37.18 -9.93 -40.08
N SER A 10 37.72 -10.66 -39.10
CA SER A 10 36.92 -11.51 -38.19
C SER A 10 36.76 -10.94 -36.78
N ALA A 11 36.99 -9.63 -36.59
CA ALA A 11 36.57 -9.00 -35.32
C ALA A 11 35.02 -9.10 -35.20
N PRO A 12 34.49 -9.69 -34.12
CA PRO A 12 33.05 -9.74 -33.95
C PRO A 12 32.56 -8.31 -33.99
N GLN A 13 31.62 -8.01 -34.92
CA GLN A 13 30.88 -6.78 -34.90
C GLN A 13 30.28 -6.68 -33.48
N THR A 14 30.78 -5.77 -32.67
CA THR A 14 30.09 -5.37 -31.45
C THR A 14 28.76 -4.83 -31.92
N ASP A 15 27.68 -5.55 -31.68
CA ASP A 15 26.33 -5.08 -31.92
C ASP A 15 26.23 -3.67 -31.33
N GLU A 16 26.19 -2.68 -32.23
CA GLU A 16 26.09 -1.28 -31.84
C GLU A 16 24.80 -1.17 -31.02
N PHE A 17 24.89 -0.74 -29.75
CA PHE A 17 23.75 -0.69 -28.85
C PHE A 17 22.66 0.21 -29.46
N ASP A 18 21.61 -0.41 -29.98
CA ASP A 18 20.47 0.29 -30.54
C ASP A 18 19.65 0.93 -29.41
N LYS A 19 19.93 2.21 -29.16
CA LYS A 19 19.30 3.01 -28.14
C LYS A 19 17.79 3.18 -28.40
N GLU A 20 17.37 3.25 -29.65
CA GLU A 20 15.96 3.44 -30.03
C GLU A 20 15.18 2.16 -29.78
N ALA A 21 15.68 1.03 -30.24
CA ALA A 21 15.06 -0.29 -29.97
C ALA A 21 14.99 -0.57 -28.48
N TRP A 22 16.05 -0.23 -27.72
CA TRP A 22 16.04 -0.36 -26.26
C TRP A 22 14.99 0.52 -25.60
N ALA A 23 14.86 1.79 -25.99
CA ALA A 23 13.88 2.72 -25.47
C ALA A 23 12.45 2.28 -25.78
N ALA A 24 12.21 1.82 -27.02
CA ALA A 24 10.93 1.27 -27.46
C ALA A 24 10.52 0.04 -26.61
N LYS A 25 11.47 -0.89 -26.39
CA LYS A 25 11.24 -2.06 -25.54
C LYS A 25 10.91 -1.68 -24.10
N LYS A 26 11.59 -0.71 -23.54
CA LYS A 26 11.33 -0.20 -22.17
C LYS A 26 9.98 0.49 -22.06
N LYS A 27 9.60 1.23 -23.09
CA LYS A 27 8.27 1.84 -23.16
C LYS A 27 7.19 0.76 -23.22
N ALA A 28 7.30 -0.21 -24.14
CA ALA A 28 6.35 -1.31 -24.25
C ALA A 28 6.20 -2.11 -22.95
N GLU A 29 7.30 -2.38 -22.23
CA GLU A 29 7.25 -3.05 -20.91
C GLU A 29 6.48 -2.21 -19.88
N ARG A 30 6.64 -0.89 -19.87
CA ARG A 30 5.87 0.00 -18.98
C ARG A 30 4.38 0.01 -19.34
N ASP A 31 4.08 0.17 -20.62
CA ASP A 31 2.71 0.21 -21.11
C ASP A 31 1.95 -1.09 -20.76
N GLU A 32 2.60 -2.26 -20.91
CA GLU A 32 2.06 -3.56 -20.48
C GLU A 32 1.76 -3.60 -18.98
N VAL A 33 2.68 -3.10 -18.14
CA VAL A 33 2.52 -3.12 -16.67
C VAL A 33 1.40 -2.18 -16.22
N TYR A 34 1.29 -0.99 -16.83
CA TYR A 34 0.19 -0.08 -16.51
C TYR A 34 -1.15 -0.61 -17.01
N ALA A 35 -1.21 -1.21 -18.19
CA ALA A 35 -2.42 -1.87 -18.70
C ALA A 35 -2.88 -3.00 -17.75
N LEU A 36 -1.97 -3.78 -17.18
CA LEU A 36 -2.30 -4.79 -16.18
C LEU A 36 -2.87 -4.16 -14.90
N ALA A 37 -2.27 -3.07 -14.43
CA ALA A 37 -2.75 -2.36 -13.24
C ALA A 37 -4.16 -1.78 -13.48
N ASP A 38 -4.40 -1.21 -14.65
CA ASP A 38 -5.69 -0.63 -15.04
C ASP A 38 -6.79 -1.70 -15.12
N ALA A 39 -6.54 -2.79 -15.83
CA ALA A 39 -7.47 -3.92 -15.90
C ALA A 39 -7.76 -4.54 -14.52
N THR A 40 -6.75 -4.56 -13.64
CA THR A 40 -6.92 -5.05 -12.26
C THR A 40 -7.77 -4.09 -11.44
N ALA A 41 -7.55 -2.78 -11.58
CA ALA A 41 -8.33 -1.75 -10.90
C ALA A 41 -9.82 -1.85 -11.27
N GLU A 42 -10.14 -1.97 -12.57
CA GLU A 42 -11.51 -2.19 -13.05
C GLU A 42 -12.12 -3.47 -12.44
N ALA A 43 -11.37 -4.58 -12.49
CA ALA A 43 -11.85 -5.87 -11.95
C ALA A 43 -12.09 -5.84 -10.44
N VAL A 44 -11.27 -5.10 -9.69
CA VAL A 44 -11.39 -4.89 -8.24
C VAL A 44 -12.64 -4.07 -7.94
N CYS A 45 -12.90 -3.01 -8.69
CA CYS A 45 -14.07 -2.15 -8.47
C CYS A 45 -15.40 -2.77 -8.94
N ALA A 46 -15.34 -3.80 -9.78
CA ALA A 46 -16.53 -4.52 -10.24
C ALA A 46 -17.03 -5.59 -9.26
N ASP A 47 -16.20 -6.03 -8.29
CA ASP A 47 -16.50 -7.18 -7.42
C ASP A 47 -16.02 -6.94 -5.99
N GLY A 48 -16.93 -6.99 -5.02
CA GLY A 48 -16.63 -6.74 -3.61
C GLY A 48 -15.65 -7.74 -2.99
N GLY A 49 -15.62 -8.99 -3.45
CA GLY A 49 -14.65 -9.99 -3.02
C GLY A 49 -13.24 -9.64 -3.49
N LYS A 50 -13.09 -9.29 -4.77
CA LYS A 50 -11.81 -8.81 -5.33
C LYS A 50 -11.36 -7.50 -4.69
N PHE A 51 -12.31 -6.62 -4.35
CA PHE A 51 -12.01 -5.39 -3.63
C PHE A 51 -11.42 -5.68 -2.25
N ARG A 52 -12.00 -6.63 -1.53
CA ARG A 52 -11.45 -7.09 -0.24
C ARG A 52 -10.06 -7.70 -0.41
N ASP A 53 -9.84 -8.54 -1.44
CA ASP A 53 -8.54 -9.12 -1.73
C ASP A 53 -7.49 -8.03 -2.00
N TYR A 54 -7.86 -6.94 -2.70
CA TYR A 54 -7.00 -5.77 -2.88
C TYR A 54 -6.64 -5.12 -1.55
N LEU A 55 -7.62 -4.89 -0.67
CA LEU A 55 -7.36 -4.30 0.65
C LEU A 55 -6.47 -5.20 1.52
N ASP A 56 -6.61 -6.52 1.41
CA ASP A 56 -5.75 -7.49 2.09
C ASP A 56 -4.30 -7.40 1.59
N VAL A 57 -4.09 -7.31 0.28
CA VAL A 57 -2.77 -7.11 -0.31
C VAL A 57 -2.19 -5.76 0.12
N GLN A 58 -2.99 -4.68 0.09
CA GLN A 58 -2.53 -3.35 0.50
C GLN A 58 -2.14 -3.32 1.98
N ALA A 59 -2.87 -3.99 2.85
CA ALA A 59 -2.55 -4.13 4.27
C ALA A 59 -1.24 -4.91 4.50
N ALA A 60 -1.02 -5.98 3.74
CA ALA A 60 0.20 -6.77 3.81
C ALA A 60 1.44 -6.00 3.27
N PHE A 61 1.22 -5.10 2.31
CA PHE A 61 2.25 -4.36 1.60
C PHE A 61 2.09 -2.84 1.73
N ARG A 62 1.92 -2.34 2.94
CA ARG A 62 1.65 -0.92 3.23
C ARG A 62 2.64 0.07 2.59
N ASN A 63 3.91 -0.32 2.42
CA ASN A 63 4.95 0.53 1.84
C ASN A 63 4.88 0.62 0.30
N TYR A 64 4.06 -0.20 -0.33
CA TYR A 64 3.86 -0.16 -1.78
C TYR A 64 2.72 0.79 -2.15
N SER A 65 2.82 1.42 -3.32
CA SER A 65 1.75 2.26 -3.86
C SER A 65 0.51 1.42 -4.20
N ALA A 66 -0.65 2.06 -4.33
CA ALA A 66 -1.88 1.41 -4.75
C ALA A 66 -1.71 0.68 -6.10
N THR A 67 -1.02 1.29 -7.07
CA THR A 67 -0.68 0.65 -8.35
C THR A 67 0.12 -0.63 -8.14
N ASN A 68 1.11 -0.62 -7.25
CA ASN A 68 1.91 -1.82 -6.98
C ASN A 68 1.11 -2.90 -6.25
N ALA A 69 0.20 -2.53 -5.35
CA ALA A 69 -0.71 -3.48 -4.70
C ALA A 69 -1.62 -4.17 -5.72
N LEU A 70 -2.13 -3.44 -6.73
CA LEU A 70 -2.88 -4.00 -7.85
C LEU A 70 -2.03 -4.98 -8.67
N LEU A 71 -0.79 -4.64 -8.98
CA LEU A 71 0.13 -5.52 -9.71
C LEU A 71 0.50 -6.79 -8.93
N ILE A 72 0.67 -6.68 -7.61
CA ILE A 72 0.89 -7.82 -6.72
C ILE A 72 -0.36 -8.71 -6.71
N LEU A 73 -1.54 -8.13 -6.53
CA LEU A 73 -2.82 -8.85 -6.56
C LEU A 73 -2.99 -9.62 -7.87
N ALA A 74 -2.77 -8.98 -9.02
CA ALA A 74 -2.91 -9.60 -10.33
C ALA A 74 -1.96 -10.75 -10.57
N THR A 75 -0.74 -10.68 -10.01
CA THR A 75 0.33 -11.64 -10.32
C THR A 75 0.45 -12.73 -9.26
N LYS A 76 0.34 -12.36 -7.98
CA LYS A 76 0.52 -13.26 -6.85
C LYS A 76 -0.22 -12.74 -5.60
N PRO A 77 -1.53 -12.98 -5.53
CA PRO A 77 -2.39 -12.46 -4.43
C PRO A 77 -2.00 -13.02 -3.05
N ASP A 78 -1.36 -14.20 -3.00
CA ASP A 78 -0.87 -14.84 -1.78
C ASP A 78 0.56 -14.43 -1.38
N ALA A 79 1.14 -13.40 -2.03
CA ALA A 79 2.46 -12.89 -1.71
C ALA A 79 2.53 -12.42 -0.24
N ARG A 80 3.70 -12.60 0.37
CA ARG A 80 3.92 -12.25 1.79
C ARG A 80 5.13 -11.36 2.02
N ARG A 81 6.19 -11.56 1.24
CA ARG A 81 7.42 -10.78 1.37
C ARG A 81 8.12 -10.71 0.03
N LEU A 82 8.26 -9.52 -0.49
CA LEU A 82 8.86 -9.27 -1.80
C LEU A 82 10.31 -8.80 -1.67
N GLY A 83 11.11 -9.23 -2.61
CA GLY A 83 12.48 -8.78 -2.79
C GLY A 83 12.93 -9.01 -4.23
N ASP A 84 13.84 -8.20 -4.71
CA ASP A 84 14.51 -8.46 -5.97
C ASP A 84 15.57 -9.58 -5.80
N LYS A 85 16.20 -9.93 -6.89
CA LYS A 85 17.18 -11.03 -6.90
C LYS A 85 18.38 -10.74 -5.99
N ASP A 86 18.82 -9.50 -5.93
CA ASP A 86 19.96 -9.10 -5.12
C ASP A 86 19.61 -9.09 -3.64
N PHE A 87 18.43 -8.56 -3.28
CA PHE A 87 17.90 -8.62 -1.93
C PHE A 87 17.87 -10.06 -1.39
N TRP A 88 17.34 -11.01 -2.17
CA TRP A 88 17.27 -12.40 -1.72
C TRP A 88 18.66 -13.05 -1.61
N ARG A 89 19.57 -12.77 -2.56
CA ARG A 89 20.94 -13.25 -2.50
C ARG A 89 21.66 -12.76 -1.23
N ASP A 90 21.48 -11.50 -0.86
CA ASP A 90 22.10 -10.91 0.33
C ASP A 90 21.54 -11.52 1.63
N GLN A 91 20.33 -12.09 1.59
CA GLN A 91 19.76 -12.89 2.68
C GLN A 91 20.22 -14.37 2.65
N GLY A 92 21.13 -14.74 1.76
CA GLY A 92 21.56 -16.14 1.57
C GLY A 92 20.48 -17.04 0.95
N VAL A 93 19.50 -16.47 0.28
CA VAL A 93 18.34 -17.16 -0.29
C VAL A 93 18.32 -16.96 -1.80
N TYR A 94 17.94 -17.99 -2.55
CA TYR A 94 17.96 -17.96 -4.01
C TYR A 94 16.58 -18.17 -4.60
N ILE A 95 16.32 -17.55 -5.76
CA ILE A 95 15.09 -17.78 -6.52
C ILE A 95 15.11 -19.21 -7.05
N LYS A 96 14.02 -19.94 -6.92
CA LYS A 96 13.87 -21.28 -7.49
C LYS A 96 13.96 -21.22 -9.00
N ARG A 97 14.65 -22.19 -9.63
CA ARG A 97 14.89 -22.20 -11.08
C ARG A 97 13.61 -22.08 -11.91
N GLN A 98 12.54 -22.73 -11.48
CA GLN A 98 11.24 -22.71 -12.14
C GLN A 98 10.52 -21.35 -12.03
N GLU A 99 10.92 -20.50 -11.08
CA GLU A 99 10.30 -19.20 -10.81
C GLU A 99 11.04 -18.03 -11.49
N PHE A 100 12.21 -18.25 -12.08
CA PHE A 100 12.97 -17.19 -12.73
C PHE A 100 12.19 -16.42 -13.81
N GLY A 101 11.33 -17.12 -14.55
CA GLY A 101 10.49 -16.56 -15.60
C GLY A 101 9.18 -15.91 -15.11
N ARG A 102 8.91 -15.91 -13.79
CA ARG A 102 7.65 -15.50 -13.19
C ARG A 102 7.83 -14.40 -12.12
N PRO A 103 8.55 -13.32 -12.42
CA PRO A 103 8.66 -12.20 -11.48
C PRO A 103 7.34 -11.45 -11.35
N ILE A 104 7.12 -10.87 -10.20
CA ILE A 104 6.13 -9.82 -10.02
C ILE A 104 6.77 -8.52 -10.53
N LYS A 105 6.17 -7.87 -11.51
CA LYS A 105 6.63 -6.59 -12.04
C LYS A 105 5.98 -5.48 -11.22
N ILE A 106 6.79 -4.59 -10.64
CA ILE A 106 6.33 -3.41 -9.90
C ILE A 106 6.91 -2.14 -10.51
N VAL A 107 6.26 -1.02 -10.23
CA VAL A 107 6.71 0.31 -10.64
C VAL A 107 7.53 0.92 -9.51
N GLU A 108 8.76 1.33 -9.80
CA GLU A 108 9.67 1.98 -8.85
C GLU A 108 10.08 3.35 -9.38
N SER A 109 10.09 4.36 -8.52
CA SER A 109 10.60 5.70 -8.88
C SER A 109 12.08 5.61 -9.19
N ASN A 110 12.48 6.20 -10.32
CA ASN A 110 13.86 6.27 -10.78
C ASN A 110 14.46 7.70 -10.68
N GLY A 111 13.84 8.53 -9.86
CA GLY A 111 14.26 9.91 -9.62
C GLY A 111 13.43 10.94 -10.38
N GLU A 112 13.70 12.18 -10.05
CA GLU A 112 13.04 13.34 -10.64
C GLU A 112 13.78 13.81 -11.89
N TYR A 113 13.05 14.40 -12.83
CA TYR A 113 13.62 15.07 -14.00
C TYR A 113 12.85 16.36 -14.29
N THR A 114 13.52 17.34 -14.87
CA THR A 114 12.89 18.59 -15.28
C THR A 114 12.33 18.43 -16.70
N ARG A 115 11.04 18.73 -16.87
CA ARG A 115 10.39 18.76 -18.18
C ARG A 115 10.77 20.01 -18.95
N ASN A 116 10.47 20.04 -20.25
CA ASN A 116 10.78 21.18 -21.13
C ASN A 116 10.06 22.47 -20.72
N ASP A 117 8.93 22.37 -20.01
CA ASP A 117 8.16 23.49 -19.45
C ASP A 117 8.68 23.96 -18.08
N GLY A 118 9.77 23.38 -17.57
CA GLY A 118 10.35 23.68 -16.27
C GLY A 118 9.70 22.95 -15.09
N SER A 119 8.63 22.20 -15.31
CA SER A 119 8.00 21.40 -14.25
C SER A 119 8.83 20.16 -13.90
N ILE A 120 8.71 19.70 -12.65
CA ILE A 120 9.38 18.48 -12.19
C ILE A 120 8.48 17.27 -12.50
N GLY A 121 9.07 16.29 -13.17
CA GLY A 121 8.46 14.99 -13.39
C GLY A 121 9.19 13.91 -12.61
N VAL A 122 8.51 12.81 -12.33
CA VAL A 122 9.11 11.60 -11.75
C VAL A 122 9.22 10.56 -12.86
N SER A 123 10.40 9.99 -13.04
CA SER A 123 10.56 8.85 -13.94
C SER A 123 10.32 7.54 -13.19
N TYR A 124 9.82 6.53 -13.89
CA TYR A 124 9.53 5.23 -13.31
C TYR A 124 10.15 4.11 -14.14
N ASN A 125 10.73 3.15 -13.44
CA ASN A 125 11.23 1.91 -14.01
C ASN A 125 10.38 0.72 -13.57
N ILE A 126 10.39 -0.33 -14.39
CA ILE A 126 9.82 -1.61 -13.99
C ILE A 126 10.88 -2.43 -13.27
N LYS A 127 10.60 -2.77 -12.02
CA LYS A 127 11.43 -3.63 -11.18
C LYS A 127 10.80 -5.02 -11.09
N ARG A 128 11.64 -6.04 -11.18
CA ARG A 128 11.25 -7.45 -11.02
C ARG A 128 11.54 -7.89 -9.61
N VAL A 129 10.49 -8.28 -8.89
CA VAL A 129 10.58 -8.81 -7.54
C VAL A 129 9.99 -10.22 -7.47
N TYR A 130 10.35 -10.95 -6.44
CA TYR A 130 9.89 -12.31 -6.19
C TYR A 130 9.42 -12.43 -4.76
N ASP A 131 8.33 -13.17 -4.58
CA ASP A 131 7.87 -13.48 -3.24
C ASP A 131 8.74 -14.54 -2.55
N ILE A 132 8.78 -14.52 -1.24
CA ILE A 132 9.52 -15.50 -0.43
C ILE A 132 9.17 -16.96 -0.80
N SER A 133 7.92 -17.24 -1.19
CA SER A 133 7.48 -18.57 -1.62
C SER A 133 8.13 -19.04 -2.93
N GLN A 134 8.60 -18.10 -3.75
CA GLN A 134 9.33 -18.35 -5.01
C GLN A 134 10.83 -18.60 -4.76
N THR A 135 11.27 -18.59 -3.53
CA THR A 135 12.69 -18.73 -3.15
C THR A 135 12.96 -20.03 -2.43
N THR A 136 14.24 -20.32 -2.19
CA THR A 136 14.71 -21.46 -1.39
C THR A 136 14.54 -21.26 0.12
N ALA A 137 14.00 -20.09 0.56
CA ALA A 137 13.74 -19.84 1.96
C ALA A 137 12.73 -20.85 2.53
N ARG A 138 12.98 -21.26 3.79
CA ARG A 138 11.96 -21.97 4.55
C ARG A 138 10.91 -20.96 5.02
N THR A 139 9.72 -21.03 4.45
CA THR A 139 8.60 -20.20 4.89
C THR A 139 8.16 -20.65 6.27
N ARG A 140 8.39 -19.82 7.29
CA ARG A 140 7.69 -19.95 8.57
C ARG A 140 6.40 -19.18 8.45
N THR A 141 5.30 -19.73 8.97
CA THR A 141 4.07 -18.96 9.15
C THR A 141 4.41 -17.74 9.99
N PRO A 142 4.15 -16.52 9.51
CA PRO A 142 4.37 -15.33 10.34
C PRO A 142 3.59 -15.49 11.63
N GLN A 143 4.26 -15.31 12.75
CA GLN A 143 3.57 -15.23 14.04
C GLN A 143 2.78 -13.91 14.02
N ALA A 144 1.46 -13.99 14.22
CA ALA A 144 0.64 -12.79 14.32
C ALA A 144 1.20 -11.94 15.48
N VAL A 145 1.59 -10.71 15.18
CA VAL A 145 2.03 -9.77 16.20
C VAL A 145 0.77 -9.36 16.96
N SER A 146 0.58 -9.90 18.16
CA SER A 146 -0.49 -9.47 19.05
C SER A 146 0.00 -8.24 19.82
N HIS A 147 -0.71 -7.14 19.65
CA HIS A 147 -0.53 -5.95 20.46
C HIS A 147 -1.58 -5.91 21.56
N ASP A 148 -1.22 -5.35 22.72
CA ASP A 148 -2.21 -5.02 23.74
C ASP A 148 -3.21 -4.00 23.21
N ALA A 149 -4.51 -4.26 23.43
CA ALA A 149 -5.59 -3.43 22.90
C ALA A 149 -5.48 -1.96 23.36
N ARG A 150 -5.06 -1.74 24.60
CA ARG A 150 -4.84 -0.39 25.14
C ARG A 150 -3.68 0.32 24.46
N ALA A 151 -2.59 -0.41 24.18
CA ALA A 151 -1.45 0.12 23.47
C ALA A 151 -1.82 0.50 22.04
N LEU A 152 -2.64 -0.31 21.34
CA LEU A 152 -3.15 0.00 20.00
C LEU A 152 -4.04 1.25 19.99
N LEU A 153 -4.96 1.36 20.94
CA LEU A 153 -5.85 2.54 21.05
C LEU A 153 -5.05 3.81 21.36
N ASN A 154 -4.05 3.74 22.25
CA ASN A 154 -3.16 4.86 22.52
C ASN A 154 -2.34 5.26 21.28
N ALA A 155 -1.87 4.28 20.51
CA ALA A 155 -1.15 4.52 19.28
C ALA A 155 -2.05 5.18 18.21
N LEU A 156 -3.30 4.75 18.10
CA LEU A 156 -4.27 5.28 17.15
C LEU A 156 -4.58 6.76 17.40
N ILE A 157 -4.68 7.17 18.68
CA ILE A 157 -4.93 8.57 19.06
C ILE A 157 -3.66 9.44 19.14
N TYR A 158 -2.49 8.84 18.97
CA TYR A 158 -1.23 9.58 18.98
C TYR A 158 -1.15 10.54 17.79
N LYS A 159 -0.92 11.84 18.08
CA LYS A 159 -0.89 12.93 17.08
C LYS A 159 -2.09 12.90 16.11
N ARG A 160 -3.27 12.62 16.62
CA ARG A 160 -4.52 12.55 15.88
C ARG A 160 -4.86 13.88 15.17
N PRO A 161 -5.58 13.86 14.04
CA PRO A 161 -5.95 15.04 13.25
C PRO A 161 -7.00 15.91 13.93
N ALA A 162 -7.85 15.34 14.78
CA ALA A 162 -8.94 15.99 15.47
C ALA A 162 -9.03 15.53 16.94
N PRO A 163 -9.52 16.36 17.86
CA PRO A 163 -9.76 15.96 19.24
C PRO A 163 -10.79 14.82 19.31
N VAL A 164 -10.61 13.92 20.26
CA VAL A 164 -11.52 12.79 20.51
C VAL A 164 -12.24 13.02 21.84
N GLN A 165 -13.56 12.93 21.82
CA GLN A 165 -14.45 13.12 22.97
C GLN A 165 -15.34 11.87 23.15
N SER A 166 -15.53 11.44 24.38
CA SER A 166 -16.45 10.34 24.69
C SER A 166 -17.86 10.87 25.01
N VAL A 167 -18.87 10.23 24.43
CA VAL A 167 -20.28 10.53 24.64
C VAL A 167 -21.04 9.26 25.07
N ASP A 168 -22.20 9.42 25.67
CA ASP A 168 -22.98 8.27 26.09
C ASP A 168 -23.72 7.61 24.92
N GLU A 169 -24.22 8.44 23.99
CA GLU A 169 -24.98 7.96 22.82
C GLU A 169 -24.53 8.69 21.54
N LEU A 170 -24.67 8.02 20.41
CA LEU A 170 -24.49 8.56 19.06
C LEU A 170 -25.69 8.22 18.20
N PRO A 171 -26.03 9.03 17.18
CA PRO A 171 -27.12 8.76 16.25
C PRO A 171 -26.99 7.38 15.61
N ASN A 172 -28.11 6.71 15.35
CA ASN A 172 -28.17 5.41 14.66
C ASN A 172 -27.32 4.29 15.28
N GLY A 173 -26.97 4.40 16.57
CA GLY A 173 -26.17 3.39 17.27
C GLY A 173 -24.72 3.31 16.79
N MET A 174 -24.21 4.36 16.15
CA MET A 174 -22.80 4.42 15.68
C MET A 174 -21.83 4.27 16.84
N ASN A 175 -20.68 3.67 16.57
CA ASN A 175 -19.60 3.52 17.54
C ASN A 175 -18.75 4.80 17.68
N ALA A 176 -18.50 5.46 16.55
CA ALA A 176 -17.80 6.74 16.50
C ALA A 176 -18.25 7.53 15.26
N VAL A 177 -18.10 8.85 15.31
CA VAL A 177 -18.40 9.78 14.21
C VAL A 177 -17.40 10.91 14.20
N TYR A 178 -17.00 11.37 13.02
CA TYR A 178 -16.29 12.62 12.84
C TYR A 178 -17.29 13.72 12.48
N ASP A 179 -17.35 14.75 13.28
CA ASP A 179 -18.12 15.95 13.04
C ASP A 179 -17.21 17.00 12.39
N ARG A 180 -17.50 17.32 11.14
CA ARG A 180 -16.71 18.27 10.36
C ARG A 180 -16.86 19.71 10.85
N GLU A 181 -18.07 20.10 11.28
CA GLU A 181 -18.35 21.47 11.73
C GLU A 181 -17.59 21.78 13.02
N GLN A 182 -17.56 20.82 13.95
CA GLN A 182 -16.84 20.93 15.21
C GLN A 182 -15.36 20.52 15.09
N ASN A 183 -14.97 19.94 13.96
CA ASN A 183 -13.66 19.31 13.73
C ASN A 183 -13.26 18.41 14.92
N ALA A 184 -14.18 17.52 15.32
CA ALA A 184 -14.02 16.64 16.47
C ALA A 184 -14.51 15.22 16.17
N VAL A 185 -13.92 14.23 16.82
CA VAL A 185 -14.38 12.86 16.79
C VAL A 185 -15.11 12.54 18.09
N PHE A 186 -16.33 12.08 17.96
CA PHE A 186 -17.16 11.62 19.08
C PHE A 186 -17.18 10.08 19.10
N VAL A 187 -16.99 9.50 20.28
CA VAL A 187 -16.91 8.06 20.48
C VAL A 187 -17.89 7.65 21.57
N ARG A 188 -18.71 6.65 21.30
CA ARG A 188 -19.66 6.09 22.27
C ARG A 188 -18.92 5.32 23.39
N ARG A 189 -19.36 5.53 24.62
CA ARG A 189 -18.85 4.79 25.79
C ARG A 189 -19.31 3.34 25.79
N GLY A 190 -18.60 2.48 26.51
CA GLY A 190 -18.99 1.09 26.75
C GLY A 190 -18.74 0.13 25.57
N LEU A 191 -17.99 0.54 24.56
CA LEU A 191 -17.62 -0.32 23.44
C LEU A 191 -16.58 -1.38 23.83
N SER A 192 -16.60 -2.52 23.15
CA SER A 192 -15.49 -3.46 23.17
C SER A 192 -14.22 -2.80 22.59
N ALA A 193 -13.05 -3.30 22.92
CA ALA A 193 -11.78 -2.77 22.38
C ALA A 193 -11.75 -2.85 20.84
N ASN A 194 -12.32 -3.91 20.27
CA ASN A 194 -12.42 -4.10 18.83
C ASN A 194 -13.33 -3.05 18.18
N ASP A 195 -14.54 -2.88 18.71
CA ASP A 195 -15.51 -1.92 18.19
C ASP A 195 -14.98 -0.48 18.33
N LEU A 196 -14.31 -0.20 19.45
CA LEU A 196 -13.66 1.08 19.69
C LEU A 196 -12.56 1.34 18.66
N PHE A 197 -11.69 0.37 18.39
CA PHE A 197 -10.65 0.52 17.39
C PHE A 197 -11.24 0.75 15.99
N CYS A 198 -12.19 -0.08 15.57
CA CYS A 198 -12.82 0.01 14.25
C CYS A 198 -13.58 1.33 14.07
N GLY A 199 -14.38 1.74 15.05
CA GLY A 199 -15.11 3.00 15.00
C GLY A 199 -14.18 4.22 15.00
N LEU A 200 -13.22 4.23 15.91
CA LEU A 200 -12.29 5.33 16.07
C LEU A 200 -11.34 5.47 14.86
N SER A 201 -10.80 4.37 14.33
CA SER A 201 -9.94 4.41 13.15
C SER A 201 -10.69 4.92 11.91
N LYS A 202 -11.96 4.53 11.73
CA LYS A 202 -12.82 5.06 10.67
C LYS A 202 -13.06 6.57 10.83
N ALA A 203 -13.43 7.04 12.03
CA ALA A 203 -13.68 8.44 12.27
C ALA A 203 -12.41 9.31 12.13
N LEU A 204 -11.25 8.81 12.57
CA LEU A 204 -9.98 9.51 12.39
C LEU A 204 -9.53 9.53 10.92
N ALA A 205 -9.80 8.48 10.15
CA ALA A 205 -9.57 8.48 8.72
C ALA A 205 -10.45 9.50 7.98
N GLN A 206 -11.72 9.67 8.38
CA GLN A 206 -12.58 10.74 7.86
C GLN A 206 -11.98 12.12 8.16
N ALA A 207 -11.47 12.33 9.38
CA ALA A 207 -10.83 13.59 9.76
C ALA A 207 -9.55 13.87 8.95
N GLU A 208 -8.74 12.85 8.60
CA GLU A 208 -7.59 13.02 7.72
C GLU A 208 -8.01 13.37 6.29
N LEU A 209 -8.94 12.62 5.72
CA LEU A 209 -9.46 12.86 4.37
C LEU A 209 -10.09 14.23 4.24
N ALA A 210 -10.77 14.73 5.29
CA ALA A 210 -11.35 16.08 5.29
C ALA A 210 -10.30 17.20 5.23
N ARG A 211 -9.04 16.92 5.60
CA ARG A 211 -7.93 17.90 5.56
C ARG A 211 -7.29 18.04 4.18
N THR A 212 -7.39 17.04 3.34
CA THR A 212 -6.73 17.04 2.03
C THR A 212 -7.40 17.93 0.98
N GLY A 213 -8.56 18.51 1.30
CA GLY A 213 -9.13 19.65 0.55
C GLY A 213 -9.89 19.32 -0.72
N GLU A 214 -10.01 18.05 -1.09
CA GLU A 214 -10.84 17.62 -2.21
C GLU A 214 -12.32 17.60 -1.84
N GLU A 215 -13.20 17.51 -2.84
CA GLU A 215 -14.67 17.52 -2.63
C GLU A 215 -15.09 16.48 -1.58
N TYR A 216 -15.20 16.96 -0.34
CA TYR A 216 -15.68 16.14 0.76
C TYR A 216 -17.18 15.90 0.57
N THR A 217 -17.52 14.71 0.13
CA THR A 217 -18.88 14.19 0.32
C THR A 217 -18.85 13.15 1.44
N GLU A 218 -19.87 13.16 2.29
CA GLU A 218 -19.93 12.22 3.41
C GLU A 218 -19.92 10.76 2.94
N GLU A 219 -20.51 10.50 1.79
CA GLU A 219 -20.59 9.18 1.18
C GLU A 219 -19.21 8.68 0.71
N ASN A 220 -18.48 9.47 -0.08
CA ASN A 220 -17.15 9.10 -0.58
C ASN A 220 -16.15 8.94 0.56
N THR A 221 -16.14 9.89 1.49
CA THR A 221 -15.23 9.89 2.63
C THR A 221 -15.56 8.77 3.60
N GLY A 222 -16.84 8.45 3.79
CA GLY A 222 -17.29 7.35 4.63
C GLY A 222 -16.80 5.99 4.14
N PHE A 223 -16.85 5.74 2.83
CA PHE A 223 -16.37 4.50 2.25
C PHE A 223 -14.83 4.42 2.27
N LYS A 224 -14.12 5.47 1.85
CA LYS A 224 -12.65 5.52 1.94
C LYS A 224 -12.18 5.28 3.38
N ALA A 225 -12.80 5.93 4.35
CA ALA A 225 -12.47 5.75 5.76
C ALA A 225 -12.75 4.33 6.27
N GLN A 226 -13.78 3.66 5.75
CA GLN A 226 -14.05 2.24 6.04
C GLN A 226 -12.93 1.35 5.50
N CYS A 227 -12.45 1.60 4.29
CA CYS A 227 -11.31 0.89 3.69
C CYS A 227 -10.02 1.12 4.50
N VAL A 228 -9.74 2.36 4.89
CA VAL A 228 -8.60 2.70 5.76
C VAL A 228 -8.66 1.95 7.08
N SER A 229 -9.82 1.96 7.75
CA SER A 229 -10.02 1.26 9.02
C SER A 229 -9.81 -0.25 8.88
N TYR A 230 -10.28 -0.84 7.77
CA TYR A 230 -10.05 -2.26 7.45
C TYR A 230 -8.55 -2.57 7.28
N ILE A 231 -7.82 -1.77 6.48
CA ILE A 231 -6.38 -1.92 6.28
C ILE A 231 -5.63 -1.87 7.61
N LEU A 232 -5.93 -0.87 8.45
CA LEU A 232 -5.33 -0.74 9.78
C LEU A 232 -5.65 -1.95 10.67
N GLY A 233 -6.90 -2.41 10.67
CA GLY A 233 -7.31 -3.61 11.41
C GLY A 233 -6.50 -4.84 11.00
N LYS A 234 -6.35 -5.10 9.71
CA LYS A 234 -5.54 -6.20 9.17
C LYS A 234 -4.07 -6.06 9.54
N GLU A 235 -3.50 -4.87 9.41
CA GLU A 235 -2.08 -4.61 9.71
C GLU A 235 -1.75 -4.84 11.19
N PHE A 236 -2.63 -4.41 12.09
CA PHE A 236 -2.41 -4.49 13.54
C PHE A 236 -3.06 -5.72 14.21
N GLY A 237 -3.65 -6.63 13.43
CA GLY A 237 -4.23 -7.87 13.94
C GLY A 237 -5.52 -7.68 14.73
N VAL A 238 -6.28 -6.63 14.41
CA VAL A 238 -7.63 -6.39 14.93
C VAL A 238 -8.64 -7.15 14.08
N GLU A 239 -9.70 -7.67 14.70
CA GLU A 239 -10.75 -8.42 14.00
C GLU A 239 -11.54 -7.52 13.05
N VAL A 240 -11.62 -7.92 11.78
CA VAL A 240 -12.25 -7.16 10.70
C VAL A 240 -13.35 -7.91 9.95
N SER A 241 -13.85 -9.04 10.49
CA SER A 241 -14.90 -9.84 9.87
C SER A 241 -16.22 -9.09 9.70
N GLY A 242 -16.46 -8.06 10.52
CA GLY A 242 -17.66 -7.22 10.44
C GLY A 242 -17.68 -6.23 9.27
N TYR A 243 -16.58 -6.10 8.49
CA TYR A 243 -16.56 -5.22 7.32
C TYR A 243 -17.16 -5.90 6.09
N ALA A 244 -18.12 -5.26 5.46
CA ALA A 244 -18.72 -5.69 4.21
C ALA A 244 -18.29 -4.77 3.06
N PHE A 245 -17.88 -5.37 1.95
CA PHE A 245 -17.53 -4.70 0.69
C PHE A 245 -18.30 -5.37 -0.46
N GLU A 246 -19.59 -5.65 -0.25
CA GLU A 246 -20.40 -6.36 -1.24
C GLU A 246 -20.56 -5.57 -2.53
N THR A 247 -20.59 -4.26 -2.41
CA THR A 247 -20.67 -3.32 -3.54
C THR A 247 -19.66 -2.21 -3.33
N PRO A 248 -18.68 -2.04 -4.24
CA PRO A 248 -17.84 -0.85 -4.23
C PRO A 248 -18.68 0.41 -4.36
N ALA A 249 -18.25 1.50 -3.75
CA ALA A 249 -18.95 2.77 -3.81
C ALA A 249 -19.09 3.27 -5.26
N ASP A 250 -20.16 3.99 -5.53
CA ASP A 250 -20.48 4.43 -6.91
C ASP A 250 -19.39 5.30 -7.53
N PHE A 251 -18.63 6.06 -6.72
CA PHE A 251 -17.51 6.87 -7.21
C PHE A 251 -16.32 6.04 -7.74
N LEU A 252 -16.20 4.77 -7.36
CA LEU A 252 -15.24 3.84 -7.95
C LEU A 252 -15.74 3.19 -9.26
N ARG A 253 -17.02 3.36 -9.59
CA ARG A 253 -17.63 2.86 -10.82
C ARG A 253 -17.47 3.85 -11.95
N THR A 254 -16.24 4.11 -12.34
CA THR A 254 -15.88 4.95 -13.47
C THR A 254 -15.22 4.12 -14.56
N ASP A 255 -15.37 4.54 -15.80
CA ASP A 255 -14.68 3.92 -16.94
C ASP A 255 -13.23 4.42 -17.09
N ASP A 256 -12.77 5.28 -16.16
CA ASP A 256 -11.39 5.78 -16.17
C ASP A 256 -10.54 5.09 -15.10
N PRO A 257 -9.66 4.14 -15.47
CA PRO A 257 -8.78 3.45 -14.54
C PRO A 257 -7.82 4.37 -13.78
N GLN A 258 -7.50 5.54 -14.32
CA GLN A 258 -6.60 6.50 -13.65
C GLN A 258 -7.32 7.12 -12.44
N THR A 259 -8.60 7.45 -12.60
CA THR A 259 -9.45 7.91 -11.49
C THR A 259 -9.56 6.84 -10.42
N ILE A 260 -9.82 5.58 -10.78
CA ILE A 260 -9.86 4.47 -9.82
C ILE A 260 -8.54 4.39 -9.04
N ARG A 261 -7.40 4.43 -9.73
CA ARG A 261 -6.09 4.36 -9.07
C ARG A 261 -5.82 5.56 -8.17
N ALA A 262 -6.31 6.74 -8.51
CA ALA A 262 -6.21 7.93 -7.66
C ALA A 262 -6.99 7.73 -6.35
N GLU A 263 -8.24 7.25 -6.43
CA GLU A 263 -9.08 6.96 -5.28
C GLU A 263 -8.47 5.87 -4.36
N LEU A 264 -7.91 4.81 -4.95
CA LEU A 264 -7.20 3.78 -4.20
C LEU A 264 -5.91 4.32 -3.57
N THR A 265 -5.27 5.31 -4.19
CA THR A 265 -4.08 5.98 -3.65
C THR A 265 -4.43 6.79 -2.42
N ASP A 266 -5.53 7.53 -2.42
CA ASP A 266 -6.01 8.28 -1.24
C ASP A 266 -6.27 7.37 -0.04
N ILE A 267 -6.92 6.21 -0.28
CA ILE A 267 -7.15 5.19 0.74
C ILE A 267 -5.80 4.69 1.30
N ARG A 268 -4.88 4.35 0.40
CA ARG A 268 -3.55 3.84 0.77
C ARG A 268 -2.74 4.88 1.55
N ASP A 269 -2.69 6.11 1.07
CA ASP A 269 -1.87 7.17 1.68
C ASP A 269 -2.41 7.54 3.07
N THR A 270 -3.73 7.65 3.21
CA THR A 270 -4.37 7.86 4.51
C THR A 270 -4.08 6.71 5.49
N ALA A 271 -4.19 5.46 5.04
CA ALA A 271 -3.86 4.29 5.86
C ALA A 271 -2.38 4.28 6.26
N TYR A 272 -1.48 4.60 5.32
CA TYR A 272 -0.04 4.68 5.55
C TYR A 272 0.32 5.73 6.60
N ASP A 273 -0.25 6.92 6.52
CA ASP A 273 0.04 8.02 7.44
C ASP A 273 -0.43 7.70 8.87
N ILE A 274 -1.64 7.15 9.01
CA ILE A 274 -2.14 6.71 10.32
C ILE A 274 -1.27 5.57 10.86
N SER A 275 -1.00 4.54 10.06
CA SER A 275 -0.17 3.41 10.44
C SER A 275 1.25 3.85 10.86
N ALA A 276 1.88 4.75 10.10
CA ALA A 276 3.21 5.27 10.42
C ALA A 276 3.24 6.02 11.77
N ARG A 277 2.17 6.76 12.11
CA ARG A 277 2.03 7.40 13.43
C ARG A 277 1.85 6.37 14.55
N MET A 278 1.01 5.37 14.32
CA MET A 278 0.78 4.29 15.26
C MET A 278 2.08 3.52 15.57
N MET A 279 2.83 3.16 14.54
CA MET A 279 4.09 2.43 14.69
C MET A 279 5.11 3.23 15.54
N ARG A 280 5.27 4.52 15.25
CA ARG A 280 6.14 5.40 16.05
C ARG A 280 5.73 5.44 17.52
N SER A 281 4.42 5.50 17.81
CA SER A 281 3.92 5.46 19.19
C SER A 281 4.21 4.13 19.88
N LEU A 282 4.00 3.02 19.17
CA LEU A 282 4.27 1.68 19.69
C LEU A 282 5.77 1.43 19.95
N GLU A 283 6.64 1.96 19.09
CA GLU A 283 8.09 1.90 19.27
C GLU A 283 8.54 2.71 20.49
N GLN A 284 8.04 3.94 20.64
CA GLN A 284 8.32 4.78 21.80
C GLN A 284 7.85 4.15 23.11
N SER A 285 6.75 3.42 23.10
CA SER A 285 6.25 2.73 24.30
C SER A 285 7.09 1.51 24.70
N LYS A 286 7.87 0.94 23.78
CA LYS A 286 8.79 -0.19 24.02
C LYS A 286 10.17 0.26 24.50
N ALA A 287 10.57 1.51 24.23
CA ALA A 287 11.84 2.05 24.70
C ALA A 287 11.81 2.08 26.25
N PRO A 288 12.84 1.54 26.95
CA PRO A 288 12.90 1.63 28.39
C PRO A 288 12.87 3.12 28.78
N ARG A 289 11.92 3.49 29.66
CA ARG A 289 11.95 4.80 30.30
C ARG A 289 13.28 4.87 31.07
N LEU A 290 14.24 5.62 30.55
CA LEU A 290 15.42 6.00 31.31
C LEU A 290 14.89 6.67 32.58
N SER A 291 15.13 5.99 33.72
CA SER A 291 14.69 6.45 35.04
C SER A 291 15.23 7.86 35.28
N GLU A 292 14.32 8.80 35.56
CA GLU A 292 14.64 10.09 36.18
C GLU A 292 15.14 9.88 37.61
N GLN A 293 16.17 9.05 37.81
CA GLN A 293 16.80 8.80 39.12
C GLN A 293 18.30 9.06 39.05
N GLU A 294 18.72 10.10 38.36
CA GLU A 294 20.04 10.72 38.56
C GLU A 294 19.93 12.22 38.28
N ARG A 295 19.32 12.94 39.24
CA ARG A 295 19.58 14.36 39.48
C ARG A 295 19.54 14.65 40.97
#